data_78822fb1f608cf3ffb90c19348501e39
#
_entry.id   78822fb1f608cf3ffb90c19348501e39
#
_cell.length_a   1.000
_cell.length_b   1.000
_cell.length_c   1.000
_cell.angle_alpha   90.00
_cell.angle_beta   90.00
_cell.angle_gamma   90.00
#
_symmetry.space_group_name_H-M   'P 1'
#
loop_
_entity.id
_entity.type
_entity.pdbx_description
1 polymer ?
#
loop_
_entity_poly.entity_id
_entity_poly.type
_entity_poly.pdbx_seq_one_letter_code
_entity_poly.pdbx_strand_id
1 'polypeptide(L)'
;GVEAVSDLEAVAPGPGDSIYLLASQSLSRRGKRPPARQLFARATIGAHGGEVTQAVHLADLLVAAGPAFQQSLGLADLAALDIEGMTASADGGLLLGLKAPLGARGEALIWRLGRPDRLLAGEGLAAAELAPWGSTPLRVEADGEEVAGGIADLLELPDGSLVIAATASGIDPKEQSGSLWHVAGRARLSTPRLVREFGGLKPEGVALSPGGDALVVVFDAGDATPQWPEVPRPAR
;
A
#
# COMPACT_ATOMS: atom_id res chain seq x y z
N GLY A 1 22.26 -11.47 1.57
CA GLY A 1 21.41 -10.87 2.62
C GLY A 1 20.97 -9.47 2.22
N VAL A 2 19.96 -8.94 2.88
CA VAL A 2 19.51 -7.55 2.67
C VAL A 2 20.46 -6.64 3.44
N GLU A 3 21.21 -5.80 2.73
CA GLU A 3 22.19 -4.89 3.35
C GLU A 3 21.53 -3.63 3.92
N ALA A 4 20.42 -3.18 3.31
CA ALA A 4 19.66 -2.02 3.75
C ALA A 4 18.22 -2.06 3.22
N VAL A 5 17.32 -1.47 3.97
CA VAL A 5 15.95 -1.12 3.55
C VAL A 5 15.82 0.38 3.64
N SER A 6 15.27 1.01 2.64
CA SER A 6 14.92 2.42 2.67
C SER A 6 13.54 2.61 2.06
N ASP A 7 12.84 3.63 2.53
CA ASP A 7 11.50 3.93 2.05
C ASP A 7 10.56 2.72 2.25
N LEU A 8 10.58 2.16 3.47
CA LEU A 8 9.66 1.09 3.84
C LEU A 8 8.28 1.71 4.05
N GLU A 9 7.31 1.27 3.25
CA GLU A 9 5.99 1.90 3.19
C GLU A 9 4.91 0.99 3.78
N ALA A 10 5.04 -0.32 3.63
CA ALA A 10 3.96 -1.20 4.06
C ALA A 10 4.44 -2.47 4.76
N VAL A 11 3.60 -2.92 5.69
CA VAL A 11 3.76 -4.15 6.46
C VAL A 11 2.44 -4.92 6.47
N ALA A 12 2.49 -6.22 6.22
CA ALA A 12 1.32 -7.08 6.33
C ALA A 12 1.66 -8.38 7.08
N PRO A 13 0.70 -9.00 7.79
CA PRO A 13 0.89 -10.32 8.37
C PRO A 13 1.27 -11.37 7.32
N GLY A 14 2.25 -12.20 7.65
CA GLY A 14 2.66 -13.36 6.88
C GLY A 14 2.26 -14.68 7.56
N PRO A 15 2.67 -15.83 7.01
CA PRO A 15 2.43 -17.13 7.64
C PRO A 15 3.15 -17.28 8.99
N GLY A 16 2.47 -17.83 9.99
CA GLY A 16 3.02 -18.01 11.34
C GLY A 16 3.43 -16.68 11.99
N ASP A 17 4.65 -16.62 12.53
CA ASP A 17 5.20 -15.42 13.19
C ASP A 17 5.96 -14.50 12.22
N SER A 18 5.67 -14.61 10.92
CA SER A 18 6.30 -13.77 9.91
C SER A 18 5.46 -12.57 9.52
N ILE A 19 6.13 -11.57 8.95
CA ILE A 19 5.52 -10.42 8.30
C ILE A 19 6.08 -10.25 6.89
N TYR A 20 5.28 -9.68 6.00
CA TYR A 20 5.75 -9.14 4.73
C TYR A 20 6.10 -7.67 4.90
N LEU A 21 7.15 -7.26 4.20
CA LEU A 21 7.68 -5.90 4.16
C LEU A 21 7.74 -5.45 2.70
N LEU A 22 7.31 -4.24 2.43
CA LEU A 22 7.33 -3.65 1.10
C LEU A 22 7.92 -2.24 1.15
N ALA A 23 8.98 -2.01 0.37
CA ALA A 23 9.48 -0.67 0.08
C ALA A 23 8.68 -0.03 -1.08
N SER A 24 8.75 1.29 -1.24
CA SER A 24 7.90 2.07 -2.16
C SER A 24 7.96 1.66 -3.63
N GLN A 25 9.03 1.01 -4.08
CA GLN A 25 9.33 0.75 -5.48
C GLN A 25 9.55 2.04 -6.31
N SER A 26 9.55 3.19 -5.68
CA SER A 26 9.56 4.49 -6.32
C SER A 26 10.97 4.97 -6.70
N LEU A 27 11.04 5.97 -7.59
CA LEU A 27 12.28 6.70 -7.85
C LEU A 27 12.61 7.63 -6.68
N SER A 28 13.88 7.70 -6.33
CA SER A 28 14.38 8.72 -5.42
C SER A 28 14.24 10.12 -6.04
N ARG A 29 14.35 11.17 -5.23
CA ARG A 29 14.39 12.58 -5.72
C ARG A 29 15.47 12.83 -6.80
N ARG A 30 16.46 11.93 -6.93
CA ARG A 30 17.51 12.00 -7.96
C ARG A 30 17.19 11.21 -9.21
N GLY A 31 15.94 10.71 -9.36
CA GLY A 31 15.49 9.90 -10.50
C GLY A 31 16.12 8.51 -10.55
N LYS A 32 16.63 7.99 -9.44
CA LYS A 32 17.21 6.63 -9.34
C LYS A 32 16.34 5.74 -8.48
N ARG A 33 16.29 4.45 -8.80
CA ARG A 33 15.62 3.42 -7.98
C ARG A 33 16.69 2.53 -7.35
N PRO A 34 17.23 2.91 -6.16
CA PRO A 34 18.23 2.09 -5.49
C PRO A 34 17.62 0.76 -5.03
N PRO A 35 18.41 -0.33 -4.95
CA PRO A 35 17.91 -1.65 -4.53
C PRO A 35 17.14 -1.63 -3.20
N ALA A 36 17.57 -0.82 -2.25
CA ALA A 36 16.91 -0.68 -0.95
C ALA A 36 15.45 -0.17 -1.02
N ARG A 37 15.06 0.52 -2.12
CA ARG A 37 13.69 0.97 -2.39
C ARG A 37 12.86 -0.03 -3.19
N GLN A 38 13.44 -1.14 -3.63
CA GLN A 38 12.78 -2.13 -4.48
C GLN A 38 12.38 -3.39 -3.72
N LEU A 39 12.61 -3.39 -2.41
CA LEU A 39 12.48 -4.59 -1.59
C LEU A 39 11.01 -5.01 -1.43
N PHE A 40 10.74 -6.28 -1.70
CA PHE A 40 9.64 -7.04 -1.15
C PHE A 40 10.25 -8.21 -0.39
N ALA A 41 9.91 -8.35 0.89
CA ALA A 41 10.58 -9.30 1.76
C ALA A 41 9.63 -9.99 2.72
N ARG A 42 10.07 -11.12 3.28
CA ARG A 42 9.50 -11.75 4.45
C ARG A 42 10.51 -11.70 5.59
N ALA A 43 10.03 -11.32 6.76
CA ALA A 43 10.82 -11.31 7.98
C ALA A 43 10.11 -12.09 9.09
N THR A 44 10.86 -12.69 9.99
CA THR A 44 10.35 -13.22 11.26
C THR A 44 10.59 -12.20 12.35
N ILE A 45 9.62 -12.04 13.25
CA ILE A 45 9.71 -11.12 14.39
C ILE A 45 9.92 -11.94 15.65
N GLY A 46 11.01 -11.70 16.35
CA GLY A 46 11.33 -12.33 17.61
C GLY A 46 11.46 -11.32 18.76
N ALA A 47 11.66 -11.80 19.96
CA ALA A 47 11.79 -10.96 21.16
C ALA A 47 12.94 -9.94 21.11
N HIS A 48 13.94 -10.17 20.27
CA HIS A 48 15.15 -9.34 20.17
C HIS A 48 15.29 -8.61 18.82
N GLY A 49 14.22 -8.58 18.01
CA GLY A 49 14.20 -7.91 16.71
C GLY A 49 13.66 -8.79 15.59
N GLY A 50 13.78 -8.30 14.35
CA GLY A 50 13.35 -8.99 13.14
C GLY A 50 14.52 -9.48 12.30
N GLU A 51 14.35 -10.61 11.63
CA GLU A 51 15.29 -11.14 10.65
C GLU A 51 14.62 -11.32 9.30
N VAL A 52 15.20 -10.71 8.24
CA VAL A 52 14.73 -10.91 6.88
C VAL A 52 15.16 -12.30 6.40
N THR A 53 14.19 -13.15 6.15
CA THR A 53 14.40 -14.55 5.75
C THR A 53 14.44 -14.74 4.24
N GLN A 54 13.67 -13.94 3.49
CA GLN A 54 13.62 -13.95 2.03
C GLN A 54 13.36 -12.54 1.52
N ALA A 55 13.92 -12.22 0.36
CA ALA A 55 13.71 -10.92 -0.29
C ALA A 55 13.91 -10.99 -1.80
N VAL A 56 13.17 -10.14 -2.52
CA VAL A 56 13.32 -9.88 -3.96
C VAL A 56 13.23 -8.38 -4.23
N HIS A 57 13.72 -7.94 -5.37
CA HIS A 57 13.57 -6.58 -5.87
C HIS A 57 12.40 -6.55 -6.86
N LEU A 58 11.21 -6.14 -6.39
CA LEU A 58 9.97 -6.21 -7.16
C LEU A 58 10.03 -5.36 -8.43
N ALA A 59 10.59 -4.16 -8.36
CA ALA A 59 10.71 -3.31 -9.55
C ALA A 59 11.63 -3.89 -10.62
N ASP A 60 12.73 -4.57 -10.24
CA ASP A 60 13.60 -5.27 -11.19
C ASP A 60 12.86 -6.43 -11.88
N LEU A 61 12.02 -7.15 -11.16
CA LEU A 61 11.17 -8.20 -11.72
C LEU A 61 10.14 -7.63 -12.71
N LEU A 62 9.56 -6.46 -12.41
CA LEU A 62 8.66 -5.74 -13.33
C LEU A 62 9.39 -5.29 -14.60
N VAL A 63 10.63 -4.81 -14.48
CA VAL A 63 11.49 -4.49 -15.65
C VAL A 63 11.72 -5.74 -16.49
N ALA A 64 12.10 -6.84 -15.86
CA ALA A 64 12.38 -8.10 -16.55
C ALA A 64 11.14 -8.71 -17.24
N ALA A 65 9.94 -8.51 -16.68
CA ALA A 65 8.67 -8.96 -17.26
C ALA A 65 8.28 -8.16 -18.51
N GLY A 66 8.84 -6.97 -18.69
CA GLY A 66 8.70 -6.15 -19.88
C GLY A 66 7.43 -5.30 -19.98
N PRO A 67 7.36 -4.41 -20.98
CA PRO A 67 6.31 -3.40 -21.08
C PRO A 67 4.89 -3.96 -21.21
N ALA A 68 4.71 -5.06 -21.92
CA ALA A 68 3.38 -5.68 -22.09
C ALA A 68 2.78 -6.14 -20.75
N PHE A 69 3.62 -6.72 -19.86
CA PHE A 69 3.20 -7.09 -18.53
C PHE A 69 2.89 -5.86 -17.68
N GLN A 70 3.74 -4.84 -17.71
CA GLN A 70 3.53 -3.57 -17.01
C GLN A 70 2.20 -2.92 -17.43
N GLN A 71 1.91 -2.86 -18.74
CA GLN A 71 0.64 -2.33 -19.27
C GLN A 71 -0.56 -3.15 -18.78
N SER A 72 -0.44 -4.48 -18.67
CA SER A 72 -1.51 -5.33 -18.11
C SER A 72 -1.82 -5.02 -16.65
N LEU A 73 -0.88 -4.44 -15.91
CA LEU A 73 -1.04 -3.96 -14.54
C LEU A 73 -1.54 -2.49 -14.46
N GLY A 74 -1.76 -1.83 -15.61
CA GLY A 74 -2.14 -0.43 -15.67
C GLY A 74 -0.96 0.56 -15.59
N LEU A 75 0.29 0.07 -15.73
CA LEU A 75 1.48 0.92 -15.75
C LEU A 75 1.82 1.33 -17.19
N ALA A 76 1.66 2.61 -17.48
CA ALA A 76 2.17 3.19 -18.74
C ALA A 76 3.67 3.48 -18.65
N ASP A 77 4.15 3.84 -17.47
CA ASP A 77 5.56 4.12 -17.19
C ASP A 77 5.91 3.60 -15.79
N LEU A 78 6.87 2.69 -15.72
CA LEU A 78 7.38 2.17 -14.46
C LEU A 78 8.04 3.25 -13.59
N ALA A 79 8.52 4.35 -14.19
CA ALA A 79 9.10 5.46 -13.44
C ALA A 79 8.09 6.13 -12.47
N ALA A 80 6.80 6.07 -12.80
CA ALA A 80 5.73 6.60 -11.97
C ALA A 80 5.32 5.65 -10.81
N LEU A 81 5.86 4.43 -10.74
CA LEU A 81 5.45 3.46 -9.74
C LEU A 81 5.83 3.91 -8.33
N ASP A 82 4.83 3.90 -7.46
CA ASP A 82 4.92 4.13 -6.02
C ASP A 82 3.84 3.30 -5.32
N ILE A 83 4.26 2.34 -4.49
CA ILE A 83 3.38 1.44 -3.75
C ILE A 83 3.55 1.75 -2.27
N GLU A 84 2.49 2.23 -1.62
CA GLU A 84 2.55 2.60 -0.21
C GLU A 84 1.67 1.69 0.68
N GLY A 85 0.67 1.01 0.13
CA GLY A 85 -0.22 0.16 0.91
C GLY A 85 -0.05 -1.33 0.66
N MET A 86 -0.20 -2.14 1.73
CA MET A 86 -0.23 -3.60 1.62
C MET A 86 -1.06 -4.22 2.74
N THR A 87 -1.96 -5.14 2.39
CA THR A 87 -2.71 -5.94 3.37
C THR A 87 -2.74 -7.41 2.99
N ALA A 88 -2.77 -8.28 4.00
CA ALA A 88 -3.02 -9.69 3.78
C ALA A 88 -4.49 -9.90 3.40
N SER A 89 -4.73 -10.69 2.35
CA SER A 89 -6.08 -11.05 1.93
C SER A 89 -6.51 -12.40 2.53
N ALA A 90 -7.81 -12.53 2.78
CA ALA A 90 -8.39 -13.75 3.38
C ALA A 90 -8.14 -15.03 2.59
N ASP A 91 -7.77 -14.94 1.32
CA ASP A 91 -7.42 -16.06 0.45
C ASP A 91 -5.93 -16.43 0.45
N GLY A 92 -5.14 -15.82 1.34
CA GLY A 92 -3.70 -16.08 1.52
C GLY A 92 -2.78 -15.27 0.59
N GLY A 93 -3.34 -14.40 -0.27
CA GLY A 93 -2.59 -13.44 -1.07
C GLY A 93 -2.37 -12.12 -0.35
N LEU A 94 -1.82 -11.14 -1.08
CA LEU A 94 -1.68 -9.76 -0.64
C LEU A 94 -2.39 -8.82 -1.61
N LEU A 95 -2.99 -7.76 -1.10
CA LEU A 95 -3.40 -6.61 -1.89
C LEU A 95 -2.35 -5.51 -1.73
N LEU A 96 -1.96 -4.91 -2.84
CA LEU A 96 -0.97 -3.85 -2.93
C LEU A 96 -1.66 -2.58 -3.42
N GLY A 97 -1.60 -1.52 -2.64
CA GLY A 97 -2.20 -0.22 -2.94
C GLY A 97 -1.19 0.73 -3.56
N LEU A 98 -1.54 1.31 -4.71
CA LEU A 98 -0.67 2.25 -5.39
C LEU A 98 -0.97 3.69 -4.96
N LYS A 99 0.08 4.39 -4.53
CA LYS A 99 0.08 5.84 -4.40
C LYS A 99 0.10 6.48 -5.79
N ALA A 100 0.92 5.93 -6.67
CA ALA A 100 1.06 6.31 -8.07
C ALA A 100 1.47 5.11 -8.94
N PRO A 101 1.16 5.12 -10.25
CA PRO A 101 0.28 6.08 -10.91
C PRO A 101 -1.19 5.88 -10.56
N LEU A 102 -2.00 6.89 -10.76
CA LEU A 102 -3.44 6.75 -10.80
C LEU A 102 -3.89 6.19 -12.16
N GLY A 103 -5.05 5.56 -12.19
CA GLY A 103 -5.68 5.12 -13.43
C GLY A 103 -6.09 6.28 -14.34
N ALA A 104 -6.53 5.98 -15.55
CA ALA A 104 -6.80 6.98 -16.60
C ALA A 104 -7.89 8.00 -16.21
N ARG A 105 -8.74 7.69 -15.26
CA ARG A 105 -9.81 8.59 -14.77
C ARG A 105 -9.50 9.14 -13.35
N GLY A 106 -8.24 9.00 -12.89
CA GLY A 106 -7.81 9.42 -11.56
C GLY A 106 -8.21 8.47 -10.44
N GLU A 107 -8.55 7.22 -10.75
CA GLU A 107 -8.80 6.20 -9.73
C GLU A 107 -7.50 5.62 -9.15
N ALA A 108 -7.48 5.36 -7.87
CA ALA A 108 -6.39 4.64 -7.21
C ALA A 108 -6.42 3.16 -7.61
N LEU A 109 -5.26 2.58 -7.87
CA LEU A 109 -5.11 1.22 -8.36
C LEU A 109 -4.76 0.28 -7.22
N ILE A 110 -5.31 -0.93 -7.25
CA ILE A 110 -5.00 -2.02 -6.34
C ILE A 110 -4.59 -3.24 -7.15
N TRP A 111 -3.43 -3.81 -6.82
CA TRP A 111 -2.97 -5.08 -7.37
C TRP A 111 -3.19 -6.21 -6.37
N ARG A 112 -3.27 -7.42 -6.88
CA ARG A 112 -3.25 -8.65 -6.09
C ARG A 112 -2.00 -9.44 -6.40
N LEU A 113 -1.26 -9.81 -5.36
CA LEU A 113 -0.19 -10.79 -5.40
C LEU A 113 -0.74 -12.10 -4.80
N GLY A 114 -1.14 -13.02 -5.66
CA GLY A 114 -1.85 -14.24 -5.25
C GLY A 114 -1.00 -15.23 -4.48
N ARG A 115 0.30 -15.31 -4.81
CA ARG A 115 1.23 -16.27 -4.23
C ARG A 115 2.56 -15.61 -3.85
N PRO A 116 2.59 -14.81 -2.76
CA PRO A 116 3.79 -14.09 -2.35
C PRO A 116 4.98 -15.02 -2.07
N ASP A 117 4.74 -16.23 -1.56
CA ASP A 117 5.82 -17.21 -1.30
C ASP A 117 6.53 -17.67 -2.57
N ARG A 118 5.81 -17.80 -3.69
CA ARG A 118 6.44 -18.12 -4.98
C ARG A 118 7.30 -16.99 -5.52
N LEU A 119 6.87 -15.75 -5.29
CA LEU A 119 7.66 -14.58 -5.64
C LEU A 119 8.98 -14.58 -4.85
N LEU A 120 8.90 -14.79 -3.54
CA LEU A 120 10.05 -14.84 -2.65
C LEU A 120 10.96 -16.05 -2.90
N ALA A 121 10.42 -17.14 -3.46
CA ALA A 121 11.21 -18.28 -3.94
C ALA A 121 11.92 -18.03 -5.29
N GLY A 122 11.69 -16.86 -5.92
CA GLY A 122 12.32 -16.51 -7.20
C GLY A 122 11.64 -17.11 -8.44
N GLU A 123 10.40 -17.62 -8.33
CA GLU A 123 9.67 -18.24 -9.43
C GLU A 123 9.08 -17.21 -10.44
N GLY A 124 9.22 -15.90 -10.12
CA GLY A 124 8.81 -14.78 -10.97
C GLY A 124 7.35 -14.36 -10.82
N LEU A 125 7.01 -13.24 -11.48
CA LEU A 125 5.71 -12.54 -11.30
C LEU A 125 4.51 -13.37 -11.79
N ALA A 126 4.65 -14.12 -12.87
CA ALA A 126 3.57 -14.95 -13.40
C ALA A 126 3.22 -16.10 -12.44
N ALA A 127 4.22 -16.78 -11.87
CA ALA A 127 4.02 -17.83 -10.87
C ALA A 127 3.46 -17.28 -9.55
N ALA A 128 3.80 -16.04 -9.22
CA ALA A 128 3.29 -15.32 -8.07
C ALA A 128 1.87 -14.74 -8.27
N GLU A 129 1.33 -14.82 -9.49
CA GLU A 129 -0.01 -14.34 -9.83
C GLU A 129 -0.20 -12.84 -9.51
N LEU A 130 0.79 -12.00 -9.88
CA LEU A 130 0.63 -10.55 -9.79
C LEU A 130 -0.30 -10.07 -10.90
N ALA A 131 -1.42 -9.45 -10.53
CA ALA A 131 -2.45 -8.99 -11.46
C ALA A 131 -3.19 -7.76 -10.92
N PRO A 132 -3.86 -6.96 -11.78
CA PRO A 132 -4.81 -5.96 -11.33
C PRO A 132 -5.92 -6.61 -10.50
N TRP A 133 -6.23 -6.03 -9.34
CA TRP A 133 -7.34 -6.49 -8.51
C TRP A 133 -8.57 -5.59 -8.67
N GLY A 134 -8.35 -4.27 -8.70
CA GLY A 134 -9.41 -3.29 -8.86
C GLY A 134 -8.89 -1.86 -8.85
N SER A 135 -9.81 -0.93 -8.94
CA SER A 135 -9.56 0.52 -8.80
C SER A 135 -10.72 1.20 -8.11
N THR A 136 -10.46 2.33 -7.44
CA THR A 136 -11.49 3.08 -6.72
C THR A 136 -11.20 4.58 -6.80
N PRO A 137 -12.23 5.45 -7.04
CA PRO A 137 -12.04 6.89 -7.05
C PRO A 137 -11.91 7.40 -5.61
N LEU A 138 -10.70 7.72 -5.20
CA LEU A 138 -10.43 8.36 -3.91
C LEU A 138 -10.28 9.86 -4.11
N ARG A 139 -10.72 10.64 -3.13
CA ARG A 139 -10.57 12.09 -3.13
C ARG A 139 -9.93 12.56 -1.85
N VAL A 140 -9.14 13.60 -1.96
CA VAL A 140 -8.53 14.31 -0.84
C VAL A 140 -8.67 15.80 -1.12
N GLU A 141 -8.76 16.60 -0.07
CA GLU A 141 -8.69 18.06 -0.21
C GLU A 141 -7.22 18.47 -0.22
N ALA A 142 -6.85 19.33 -1.14
CA ALA A 142 -5.51 19.91 -1.22
C ALA A 142 -5.63 21.34 -1.74
N ASP A 143 -5.01 22.31 -1.05
CA ASP A 143 -5.09 23.75 -1.38
C ASP A 143 -6.54 24.28 -1.51
N GLY A 144 -7.49 23.72 -0.76
CA GLY A 144 -8.89 24.07 -0.83
C GLY A 144 -9.65 23.50 -2.03
N GLU A 145 -9.03 22.60 -2.78
CA GLU A 145 -9.66 21.91 -3.92
C GLU A 145 -9.69 20.40 -3.70
N GLU A 146 -10.72 19.74 -4.22
CA GLU A 146 -10.81 18.29 -4.24
C GLU A 146 -9.99 17.72 -5.39
N VAL A 147 -8.96 16.92 -5.05
CA VAL A 147 -8.07 16.27 -6.02
C VAL A 147 -8.14 14.75 -5.90
N ALA A 148 -7.65 14.05 -6.92
CA ALA A 148 -7.56 12.60 -6.88
C ALA A 148 -6.50 12.15 -5.86
N GLY A 149 -6.87 11.22 -4.99
CA GLY A 149 -5.98 10.61 -3.99
C GLY A 149 -5.42 9.27 -4.46
N GLY A 150 -4.15 9.01 -4.12
CA GLY A 150 -3.54 7.69 -4.17
C GLY A 150 -3.67 6.95 -2.82
N ILE A 151 -3.36 5.67 -2.81
CA ILE A 151 -3.39 4.84 -1.59
C ILE A 151 -2.10 5.05 -0.81
N ALA A 152 -2.21 5.50 0.44
CA ALA A 152 -1.11 5.55 1.40
C ALA A 152 -1.05 4.27 2.25
N ASP A 153 -2.20 3.68 2.57
CA ASP A 153 -2.28 2.33 3.14
C ASP A 153 -3.67 1.73 2.92
N LEU A 154 -3.78 0.40 3.04
CA LEU A 154 -5.06 -0.29 2.95
C LEU A 154 -5.14 -1.48 3.91
N LEU A 155 -6.34 -1.78 4.35
CA LEU A 155 -6.66 -2.89 5.25
C LEU A 155 -7.87 -3.66 4.73
N GLU A 156 -7.74 -4.97 4.51
CA GLU A 156 -8.90 -5.84 4.29
C GLU A 156 -9.52 -6.20 5.65
N LEU A 157 -10.80 -5.87 5.81
CA LEU A 157 -11.57 -6.23 7.00
C LEU A 157 -12.04 -7.70 6.94
N PRO A 158 -12.39 -8.33 8.07
CA PRO A 158 -12.83 -9.73 8.11
C PRO A 158 -14.05 -10.06 7.24
N ASP A 159 -14.84 -9.06 6.84
CA ASP A 159 -15.98 -9.23 5.94
C ASP A 159 -15.62 -9.07 4.45
N GLY A 160 -14.34 -8.83 4.16
CA GLY A 160 -13.82 -8.62 2.81
C GLY A 160 -14.02 -7.21 2.27
N SER A 161 -14.51 -6.27 3.06
CA SER A 161 -14.48 -4.85 2.72
C SER A 161 -13.08 -4.26 2.94
N LEU A 162 -12.78 -3.13 2.29
CA LEU A 162 -11.51 -2.45 2.45
C LEU A 162 -11.68 -1.14 3.21
N VAL A 163 -10.70 -0.83 4.06
CA VAL A 163 -10.45 0.52 4.55
C VAL A 163 -9.18 1.02 3.88
N ILE A 164 -9.21 2.23 3.35
CA ILE A 164 -8.12 2.80 2.56
C ILE A 164 -7.77 4.18 3.12
N ALA A 165 -6.52 4.38 3.49
CA ALA A 165 -5.94 5.68 3.75
C ALA A 165 -5.51 6.30 2.41
N ALA A 166 -5.93 7.53 2.14
CA ALA A 166 -5.66 8.22 0.88
C ALA A 166 -5.00 9.58 1.12
N THR A 167 -4.04 9.89 0.26
CA THR A 167 -3.33 11.17 0.24
C THR A 167 -2.99 11.56 -1.21
N ALA A 168 -2.73 12.85 -1.46
CA ALA A 168 -2.25 13.31 -2.76
C ALA A 168 -0.72 13.22 -2.85
N SER A 169 -0.19 12.89 -4.03
CA SER A 169 1.24 12.88 -4.28
C SER A 169 1.75 14.29 -4.60
N GLY A 170 2.95 14.61 -4.10
CA GLY A 170 3.65 15.85 -4.44
C GLY A 170 3.13 17.12 -3.76
N ILE A 171 2.18 16.99 -2.82
CA ILE A 171 1.61 18.09 -2.04
C ILE A 171 2.16 18.02 -0.60
N ASP A 172 2.50 19.17 -0.02
CA ASP A 172 2.95 19.25 1.38
C ASP A 172 1.86 18.67 2.31
N PRO A 173 2.20 17.83 3.29
CA PRO A 173 1.23 17.28 4.24
C PRO A 173 0.36 18.33 4.92
N LYS A 174 0.87 19.54 5.15
CA LYS A 174 0.13 20.64 5.77
C LYS A 174 -0.87 21.31 4.85
N GLU A 175 -0.73 21.12 3.54
CA GLU A 175 -1.57 21.72 2.48
C GLU A 175 -2.64 20.75 1.99
N GLN A 176 -2.77 19.57 2.62
CA GLN A 176 -3.80 18.59 2.27
C GLN A 176 -4.52 18.05 3.49
N SER A 177 -5.75 17.59 3.29
CA SER A 177 -6.48 16.74 4.21
C SER A 177 -6.39 15.31 3.74
N GLY A 178 -5.57 14.49 4.40
CA GLY A 178 -5.59 13.06 4.16
C GLY A 178 -6.96 12.48 4.56
N SER A 179 -7.37 11.38 3.96
CA SER A 179 -8.71 10.84 4.15
C SER A 179 -8.72 9.33 4.35
N LEU A 180 -9.74 8.84 5.04
CA LEU A 180 -10.00 7.42 5.25
C LEU A 180 -11.31 7.05 4.54
N TRP A 181 -11.25 6.02 3.73
CA TRP A 181 -12.37 5.56 2.91
C TRP A 181 -12.73 4.11 3.22
N HIS A 182 -13.99 3.77 3.10
CA HIS A 182 -14.51 2.41 3.18
C HIS A 182 -15.08 1.99 1.83
N VAL A 183 -14.63 0.83 1.34
CA VAL A 183 -15.11 0.22 0.11
C VAL A 183 -15.79 -1.09 0.46
N ALA A 184 -17.10 -1.13 0.34
CA ALA A 184 -17.89 -2.29 0.75
C ALA A 184 -17.72 -3.48 -0.21
N GLY A 185 -17.41 -4.65 0.37
CA GLY A 185 -17.38 -5.95 -0.32
C GLY A 185 -16.23 -6.13 -1.30
N ARG A 186 -16.10 -7.38 -1.79
CA ARG A 186 -15.15 -7.78 -2.84
C ARG A 186 -15.58 -7.34 -4.25
N ALA A 187 -16.72 -6.68 -4.38
CA ALA A 187 -17.16 -6.16 -5.66
C ALA A 187 -16.24 -5.02 -6.08
N ARG A 188 -15.48 -5.25 -7.11
CA ARG A 188 -14.39 -4.42 -7.67
C ARG A 188 -14.78 -2.98 -8.02
N LEU A 189 -16.00 -2.52 -7.75
CA LEU A 189 -16.54 -1.25 -8.20
C LEU A 189 -17.58 -0.66 -7.22
N SER A 190 -17.56 -1.00 -5.93
CA SER A 190 -18.43 -0.28 -4.99
C SER A 190 -17.93 1.16 -4.87
N THR A 191 -18.87 2.11 -4.88
CA THR A 191 -18.55 3.51 -4.61
C THR A 191 -17.93 3.64 -3.23
N PRO A 192 -16.72 4.22 -3.10
CA PRO A 192 -16.09 4.40 -1.81
C PRO A 192 -16.91 5.37 -0.97
N ARG A 193 -17.00 5.10 0.32
CA ARG A 193 -17.65 5.97 1.30
C ARG A 193 -16.59 6.62 2.17
N LEU A 194 -16.57 7.94 2.21
CA LEU A 194 -15.71 8.69 3.12
C LEU A 194 -16.04 8.32 4.58
N VAL A 195 -15.05 7.93 5.33
CA VAL A 195 -15.14 7.62 6.78
C VAL A 195 -14.74 8.84 7.58
N ARG A 196 -13.60 9.44 7.23
CA ARG A 196 -13.03 10.59 7.94
C ARG A 196 -12.01 11.34 7.09
N GLU A 197 -11.95 12.66 7.29
CA GLU A 197 -10.90 13.54 6.81
C GLU A 197 -9.98 13.95 7.96
N PHE A 198 -8.71 14.19 7.64
CA PHE A 198 -7.67 14.55 8.59
C PHE A 198 -6.94 15.81 8.09
N GLY A 199 -7.49 16.99 8.43
CA GLY A 199 -6.95 18.27 7.97
C GLY A 199 -5.49 18.48 8.40
N GLY A 200 -4.61 18.74 7.45
CA GLY A 200 -3.19 18.98 7.68
C GLY A 200 -2.42 17.74 8.18
N LEU A 201 -2.98 16.54 8.07
CA LEU A 201 -2.36 15.29 8.49
C LEU A 201 -2.33 14.29 7.32
N LYS A 202 -1.20 13.60 7.17
CA LYS A 202 -0.99 12.56 6.17
C LYS A 202 -1.08 11.18 6.82
N PRO A 203 -2.20 10.43 6.66
CA PRO A 203 -2.29 9.07 7.15
C PRO A 203 -1.34 8.17 6.37
N GLU A 204 -0.52 7.38 7.09
CA GLU A 204 0.50 6.49 6.54
C GLU A 204 0.27 5.04 6.91
N GLY A 205 -0.67 4.76 7.81
CA GLY A 205 -1.00 3.39 8.16
C GLY A 205 -2.37 3.28 8.79
N VAL A 206 -3.04 2.14 8.55
CA VAL A 206 -4.33 1.80 9.15
C VAL A 206 -4.35 0.34 9.59
N ALA A 207 -4.78 0.09 10.82
CA ALA A 207 -4.92 -1.26 11.36
C ALA A 207 -6.21 -1.39 12.17
N LEU A 208 -6.68 -2.61 12.40
CA LEU A 208 -7.71 -2.87 13.41
C LEU A 208 -7.13 -2.73 14.82
N SER A 209 -7.88 -2.11 15.73
CA SER A 209 -7.59 -2.20 17.14
C SER A 209 -7.60 -3.66 17.61
N PRO A 210 -6.92 -4.01 18.72
CA PRO A 210 -6.93 -5.38 19.25
C PRO A 210 -8.34 -5.94 19.51
N GLY A 211 -9.31 -5.08 19.83
CA GLY A 211 -10.72 -5.45 20.01
C GLY A 211 -11.49 -5.64 18.70
N GLY A 212 -10.97 -5.17 17.58
CA GLY A 212 -11.61 -5.24 16.26
C GLY A 212 -12.80 -4.31 16.06
N ASP A 213 -13.07 -3.40 16.98
CA ASP A 213 -14.19 -2.46 16.98
C ASP A 213 -13.81 -1.06 16.49
N ALA A 214 -12.52 -0.75 16.45
CA ALA A 214 -11.98 0.50 15.97
C ALA A 214 -10.85 0.30 14.95
N LEU A 215 -10.52 1.36 14.24
CA LEU A 215 -9.36 1.50 13.38
C LEU A 215 -8.34 2.39 14.09
N VAL A 216 -7.10 1.95 14.13
CA VAL A 216 -5.95 2.76 14.54
C VAL A 216 -5.34 3.35 13.28
N VAL A 217 -5.19 4.67 13.23
CA VAL A 217 -4.59 5.37 12.09
C VAL A 217 -3.30 6.03 12.55
N VAL A 218 -2.21 5.83 11.83
CA VAL A 218 -0.92 6.48 12.09
C VAL A 218 -0.63 7.52 11.02
N PHE A 219 0.10 8.59 11.40
CA PHE A 219 0.37 9.72 10.53
C PHE A 219 1.86 9.99 10.39
N ASP A 220 2.27 10.49 9.23
CA ASP A 220 3.57 11.15 9.10
C ASP A 220 3.53 12.43 9.95
N ALA A 221 4.24 12.40 11.06
CA ALA A 221 4.35 13.50 12.02
C ALA A 221 5.63 14.32 11.80
N GLY A 222 6.48 13.95 10.84
CA GLY A 222 7.83 14.51 10.69
C GLY A 222 8.58 14.43 12.03
N ASP A 223 9.04 15.58 12.53
CA ASP A 223 9.74 15.69 13.83
C ASP A 223 8.80 15.81 15.05
N ALA A 224 7.47 15.81 14.83
CA ALA A 224 6.49 15.92 15.92
C ALA A 224 6.27 14.54 16.61
N THR A 225 5.65 14.57 17.79
CA THR A 225 5.28 13.34 18.49
C THR A 225 4.25 12.56 17.65
N PRO A 226 4.50 11.28 17.34
CA PRO A 226 3.54 10.45 16.62
C PRO A 226 2.18 10.42 17.32
N GLN A 227 1.10 10.47 16.55
CA GLN A 227 -0.27 10.36 17.02
C GLN A 227 -0.95 9.18 16.30
N TRP A 228 -1.79 8.46 17.03
CA TRP A 228 -2.56 7.33 16.50
C TRP A 228 -3.98 7.37 17.07
N PRO A 229 -4.86 8.23 16.53
CA PRO A 229 -6.24 8.24 16.94
C PRO A 229 -6.96 6.94 16.57
N GLU A 230 -7.92 6.55 17.40
CA GLU A 230 -8.87 5.52 17.05
C GLU A 230 -10.07 6.14 16.31
N VAL A 231 -10.49 5.47 15.24
CA VAL A 231 -11.67 5.81 14.45
C VAL A 231 -12.64 4.63 14.54
N PRO A 232 -13.92 4.83 14.85
CA PRO A 232 -14.89 3.75 14.87
C PRO A 232 -14.86 2.95 13.56
N ARG A 233 -14.88 1.62 13.68
CA ARG A 233 -14.94 0.75 12.51
C ARG A 233 -16.20 1.06 11.70
N PRO A 234 -16.11 1.22 10.36
CA PRO A 234 -17.28 1.43 9.52
C PRO A 234 -18.29 0.28 9.67
N ALA A 235 -19.58 0.64 9.80
CA ALA A 235 -20.65 -0.34 9.71
C ALA A 235 -20.74 -0.91 8.28
N ARG A 236 -21.20 -2.16 8.18
CA ARG A 236 -21.43 -2.84 6.91
C ARG A 236 -22.45 -2.12 6.03
#